data_426ec8f5df1373caa960e1244c5e361d
#
_entry.id   426ec8f5df1373caa960e1244c5e361d
#
_cell.length_a   1.000
_cell.length_b   1.000
_cell.length_c   1.000
_cell.angle_alpha   90.00
_cell.angle_beta   90.00
_cell.angle_gamma   90.00
#
_symmetry.space_group_name_H-M   'P 1'
#
loop_
_entity.id
_entity.type
_entity.pdbx_description
1 polymer ?
#
loop_
_entity_poly.entity_id
_entity_poly.type
_entity_poly.pdbx_seq_one_letter_code
_entity_poly.pdbx_strand_id
1 'polypeptide(L)'
;TSRGTYTERMSWYIYLTAEETPGRQGIGECAPLPKLSCDDVPGYEEVLAKACQNFTRTGRIDVDGLRDYPSILFGLETAFRHFEAGSFALWNTPFSHGEVGIPINGLIWMGSYEDMLGQVTDKIESGFRCIKLKIGAIDFDKELEILRIIRKQFSSDEIELRVDANGAFSPNEAMRKLNRLAKLDLHSIEQPIRAGQWEDMALLAASSPVPIALDEELIGYNTPEKK
;
A
#
# COMPACT_ATOMS: atom_id res chain seq x y z
N THR A 1 9.96 7.88 -3.50
CA THR A 1 9.14 6.75 -3.96
C THR A 1 9.85 6.02 -5.09
N SER A 2 9.36 4.82 -5.44
CA SER A 2 9.84 4.09 -6.63
C SER A 2 9.69 4.86 -7.95
N ARG A 3 8.87 5.91 -7.96
CA ARG A 3 8.53 6.73 -9.14
C ARG A 3 9.08 8.15 -9.11
N GLY A 4 9.83 8.51 -8.08
CA GLY A 4 10.42 9.83 -7.92
C GLY A 4 10.33 10.40 -6.52
N THR A 5 10.73 11.65 -6.38
CA THR A 5 10.72 12.37 -5.11
C THR A 5 9.54 13.33 -5.08
N TYR A 6 8.72 13.24 -4.04
CA TYR A 6 7.70 14.23 -3.73
C TYR A 6 8.26 15.17 -2.67
N THR A 7 8.23 16.47 -2.96
CA THR A 7 8.62 17.53 -2.02
C THR A 7 7.43 18.14 -1.33
N GLU A 8 6.24 18.01 -1.95
CA GLU A 8 4.98 18.56 -1.46
C GLU A 8 3.86 17.56 -1.73
N ARG A 9 2.84 17.57 -0.89
CA ARG A 9 1.60 16.81 -1.04
C ARG A 9 0.45 17.66 -0.54
N MET A 10 -0.62 17.72 -1.33
CA MET A 10 -1.87 18.32 -0.88
C MET A 10 -2.74 17.29 -0.17
N SER A 11 -3.34 17.69 0.93
CA SER A 11 -4.36 16.93 1.65
C SER A 11 -5.50 17.85 2.02
N TRP A 12 -6.72 17.34 1.92
CA TRP A 12 -7.93 18.04 2.36
C TRP A 12 -8.48 17.35 3.59
N TYR A 13 -8.92 18.13 4.55
CA TYR A 13 -9.51 17.62 5.78
C TYR A 13 -10.99 17.92 5.84
N ILE A 14 -11.79 16.88 6.12
CA ILE A 14 -13.23 17.00 6.38
C ILE A 14 -13.42 17.08 7.88
N TYR A 15 -14.11 18.13 8.33
CA TYR A 15 -14.54 18.29 9.71
C TYR A 15 -16.05 18.13 9.77
N LEU A 16 -16.52 17.06 10.38
CA LEU A 16 -17.94 16.76 10.57
C LEU A 16 -18.37 17.19 11.99
N THR A 17 -19.39 18.02 12.05
CA THR A 17 -20.01 18.48 13.31
C THR A 17 -21.53 18.38 13.19
N ALA A 18 -22.24 18.30 14.33
CA ALA A 18 -23.69 18.35 14.36
C ALA A 18 -24.15 19.28 15.50
N GLU A 19 -25.23 20.03 15.25
CA GLU A 19 -25.79 20.99 16.22
C GLU A 19 -26.29 20.30 17.48
N GLU A 20 -26.84 19.09 17.35
CA GLU A 20 -27.38 18.26 18.43
C GLU A 20 -26.30 17.74 19.38
N THR A 21 -25.04 17.74 18.97
CA THR A 21 -23.90 17.26 19.77
C THR A 21 -22.76 18.28 19.80
N PRO A 22 -22.96 19.42 20.51
CA PRO A 22 -21.94 20.47 20.58
C PRO A 22 -20.60 19.94 21.10
N GLY A 23 -19.51 20.29 20.43
CA GLY A 23 -18.16 19.86 20.82
C GLY A 23 -17.75 18.47 20.28
N ARG A 24 -18.66 17.69 19.70
CA ARG A 24 -18.32 16.44 19.00
C ARG A 24 -17.89 16.74 17.58
N GLN A 25 -16.76 16.18 17.19
CA GLN A 25 -16.20 16.37 15.85
C GLN A 25 -15.69 15.05 15.29
N GLY A 26 -15.96 14.85 13.99
CA GLY A 26 -15.33 13.81 13.18
C GLY A 26 -14.31 14.44 12.24
N ILE A 27 -13.16 13.78 12.06
CA ILE A 27 -12.10 14.23 11.16
C ILE A 27 -11.77 13.12 10.18
N GLY A 28 -11.71 13.46 8.88
CA GLY A 28 -11.26 12.58 7.83
C GLY A 28 -10.28 13.30 6.90
N GLU A 29 -9.31 12.57 6.39
CA GLU A 29 -8.30 13.07 5.45
C GLU A 29 -8.56 12.53 4.06
N CYS A 30 -8.56 13.42 3.07
CA CYS A 30 -8.61 13.12 1.64
C CYS A 30 -7.24 13.48 1.07
N ALA A 31 -6.44 12.48 0.72
CA ALA A 31 -5.03 12.68 0.40
C ALA A 31 -4.58 11.86 -0.82
N PRO A 32 -5.08 12.17 -2.03
CA PRO A 32 -4.62 11.51 -3.23
C PRO A 32 -3.11 11.74 -3.42
N LEU A 33 -2.40 10.70 -3.84
CA LEU A 33 -0.97 10.82 -4.11
C LEU A 33 -0.78 11.34 -5.55
N PRO A 34 -0.05 12.45 -5.74
CA PRO A 34 0.13 13.06 -7.05
C PRO A 34 0.66 12.07 -8.09
N LYS A 35 0.03 12.04 -9.27
CA LYS A 35 0.40 11.18 -10.42
C LYS A 35 0.36 9.67 -10.16
N LEU A 36 -0.25 9.25 -9.05
CA LEU A 36 -0.38 7.83 -8.71
C LEU A 36 -1.83 7.46 -8.40
N SER A 37 -2.50 8.19 -7.51
CA SER A 37 -3.90 7.92 -7.19
C SER A 37 -4.79 8.14 -8.40
N CYS A 38 -5.76 7.26 -8.62
CA CYS A 38 -6.69 7.35 -9.75
C CYS A 38 -7.58 8.61 -9.69
N ASP A 39 -7.74 9.18 -8.50
CA ASP A 39 -8.51 10.39 -8.23
C ASP A 39 -7.65 11.68 -8.11
N ASP A 40 -6.36 11.61 -8.44
CA ASP A 40 -5.53 12.81 -8.64
C ASP A 40 -5.86 13.45 -10.00
N VAL A 41 -7.01 14.08 -10.11
CA VAL A 41 -7.58 14.63 -11.35
C VAL A 41 -8.01 16.08 -11.19
N PRO A 42 -8.05 16.87 -12.28
CA PRO A 42 -8.64 18.21 -12.26
C PRO A 42 -10.09 18.17 -11.77
N GLY A 43 -10.50 19.17 -10.99
CA GLY A 43 -11.86 19.24 -10.45
C GLY A 43 -12.08 18.45 -9.16
N TYR A 44 -11.04 17.92 -8.57
CA TYR A 44 -11.12 17.15 -7.32
C TYR A 44 -11.81 17.90 -6.19
N GLU A 45 -11.49 19.18 -5.98
CA GLU A 45 -12.08 20.01 -4.93
C GLU A 45 -13.58 20.23 -5.13
N GLU A 46 -14.04 20.39 -6.36
CA GLU A 46 -15.46 20.52 -6.69
C GLU A 46 -16.23 19.25 -6.38
N VAL A 47 -15.63 18.08 -6.64
CA VAL A 47 -16.24 16.79 -6.30
C VAL A 47 -16.29 16.62 -4.78
N LEU A 48 -15.21 16.93 -4.08
CA LEU A 48 -15.15 16.90 -2.62
C LEU A 48 -16.22 17.81 -2.00
N ALA A 49 -16.32 19.06 -2.47
CA ALA A 49 -17.32 19.99 -1.98
C ALA A 49 -18.75 19.49 -2.20
N LYS A 50 -19.05 18.94 -3.40
CA LYS A 50 -20.35 18.34 -3.69
C LYS A 50 -20.66 17.14 -2.82
N ALA A 51 -19.66 16.29 -2.57
CA ALA A 51 -19.80 15.12 -1.71
C ALA A 51 -20.14 15.53 -0.25
N CYS A 52 -19.45 16.53 0.29
CA CYS A 52 -19.76 17.11 1.60
C CYS A 52 -21.16 17.71 1.66
N GLN A 53 -21.56 18.51 0.65
CA GLN A 53 -22.92 19.08 0.57
C GLN A 53 -23.99 18.00 0.50
N ASN A 54 -23.77 16.95 -0.30
CA ASN A 54 -24.69 15.81 -0.39
C ASN A 54 -24.83 15.10 0.96
N PHE A 55 -23.71 14.84 1.63
CA PHE A 55 -23.71 14.25 2.97
C PHE A 55 -24.48 15.11 3.98
N THR A 56 -24.21 16.42 4.02
CA THR A 56 -24.93 17.35 4.91
C THR A 56 -26.45 17.31 4.67
N ARG A 57 -26.88 17.22 3.41
CA ARG A 57 -28.31 17.21 3.06
C ARG A 57 -29.00 15.88 3.35
N THR A 58 -28.30 14.75 3.18
CA THR A 58 -28.91 13.41 3.18
C THR A 58 -28.57 12.57 4.40
N GLY A 59 -27.48 12.91 5.13
CA GLY A 59 -26.90 12.07 6.17
C GLY A 59 -26.28 10.76 5.64
N ARG A 60 -26.08 10.63 4.32
CA ARG A 60 -25.59 9.40 3.69
C ARG A 60 -24.40 9.67 2.78
N ILE A 61 -23.44 8.76 2.81
CA ILE A 61 -22.31 8.75 1.88
C ILE A 61 -22.76 8.07 0.59
N ASP A 62 -22.57 8.75 -0.54
CA ASP A 62 -22.82 8.20 -1.87
C ASP A 62 -21.62 7.36 -2.30
N VAL A 63 -21.55 6.11 -1.83
CA VAL A 63 -20.45 5.20 -2.09
C VAL A 63 -20.29 4.94 -3.60
N ASP A 64 -21.39 4.73 -4.31
CA ASP A 64 -21.34 4.40 -5.74
C ASP A 64 -20.89 5.60 -6.58
N GLY A 65 -21.39 6.80 -6.27
CA GLY A 65 -20.97 8.03 -6.94
C GLY A 65 -19.53 8.44 -6.64
N LEU A 66 -18.93 7.93 -5.56
CA LEU A 66 -17.56 8.25 -5.15
C LEU A 66 -16.55 7.13 -5.42
N ARG A 67 -16.92 6.05 -6.10
CA ARG A 67 -16.00 4.93 -6.36
C ARG A 67 -14.75 5.34 -7.14
N ASP A 68 -14.88 6.29 -8.06
CA ASP A 68 -13.72 6.81 -8.80
C ASP A 68 -12.94 7.89 -8.03
N TYR A 69 -13.37 8.22 -6.80
CA TYR A 69 -12.73 9.15 -5.89
C TYR A 69 -12.46 8.50 -4.52
N PRO A 70 -11.63 7.43 -4.48
CA PRO A 70 -11.45 6.63 -3.27
C PRO A 70 -10.89 7.42 -2.09
N SER A 71 -10.09 8.46 -2.30
CA SER A 71 -9.58 9.30 -1.23
C SER A 71 -10.68 10.18 -0.60
N ILE A 72 -11.65 10.66 -1.39
CA ILE A 72 -12.81 11.40 -0.89
C ILE A 72 -13.73 10.46 -0.11
N LEU A 73 -14.00 9.27 -0.65
CA LEU A 73 -14.81 8.26 0.02
C LEU A 73 -14.19 7.89 1.37
N PHE A 74 -12.90 7.59 1.40
CA PHE A 74 -12.17 7.28 2.64
C PHE A 74 -12.24 8.42 3.66
N GLY A 75 -12.04 9.68 3.22
CA GLY A 75 -12.14 10.85 4.09
C GLY A 75 -13.53 11.02 4.71
N LEU A 76 -14.60 10.87 3.92
CA LEU A 76 -15.97 10.95 4.42
C LEU A 76 -16.30 9.80 5.38
N GLU A 77 -15.96 8.57 5.04
CA GLU A 77 -16.18 7.40 5.90
C GLU A 77 -15.42 7.54 7.21
N THR A 78 -14.17 7.99 7.16
CA THR A 78 -13.35 8.19 8.36
C THR A 78 -13.91 9.31 9.24
N ALA A 79 -14.29 10.46 8.65
CA ALA A 79 -14.91 11.56 9.40
C ALA A 79 -16.20 11.11 10.09
N PHE A 80 -17.03 10.37 9.38
CA PHE A 80 -18.29 9.85 9.93
C PHE A 80 -18.05 8.85 11.06
N ARG A 81 -17.14 7.88 10.86
CA ARG A 81 -16.78 6.91 11.89
C ARG A 81 -16.19 7.56 13.13
N HIS A 82 -15.29 8.53 12.96
CA HIS A 82 -14.72 9.29 14.07
C HIS A 82 -15.79 10.07 14.82
N PHE A 83 -16.73 10.70 14.10
CA PHE A 83 -17.86 11.38 14.70
C PHE A 83 -18.74 10.42 15.52
N GLU A 84 -19.08 9.24 14.97
CA GLU A 84 -19.89 8.23 15.70
C GLU A 84 -19.16 7.69 16.93
N ALA A 85 -17.88 7.36 16.82
CA ALA A 85 -17.08 6.84 17.91
C ALA A 85 -16.79 7.89 19.00
N GLY A 86 -16.75 9.17 18.65
CA GLY A 86 -16.36 10.27 19.55
C GLY A 86 -14.89 10.22 19.98
N SER A 87 -14.07 9.41 19.33
CA SER A 87 -12.64 9.24 19.57
C SER A 87 -11.97 8.61 18.35
N PHE A 88 -10.63 8.59 18.33
CA PHE A 88 -9.88 7.89 17.28
C PHE A 88 -9.88 6.34 17.41
N ALA A 89 -10.41 5.80 18.48
CA ALA A 89 -10.70 4.37 18.58
C ALA A 89 -11.97 4.05 17.76
N LEU A 90 -11.85 4.02 16.44
CA LEU A 90 -12.97 3.92 15.49
C LEU A 90 -13.75 2.61 15.59
N TRP A 91 -13.12 1.56 16.09
CA TRP A 91 -13.72 0.25 16.29
C TRP A 91 -13.43 -0.25 17.71
N ASN A 92 -14.36 -0.99 18.29
CA ASN A 92 -14.19 -1.58 19.60
C ASN A 92 -13.38 -2.89 19.50
N THR A 93 -12.06 -2.75 19.30
CA THR A 93 -11.12 -3.88 19.18
C THR A 93 -9.93 -3.67 20.12
N PRO A 94 -9.26 -4.74 20.57
CA PRO A 94 -8.04 -4.62 21.38
C PRO A 94 -6.96 -3.77 20.73
N PHE A 95 -6.84 -3.81 19.40
CA PHE A 95 -5.91 -2.95 18.66
C PHE A 95 -6.28 -1.47 18.76
N SER A 96 -7.57 -1.13 18.59
CA SER A 96 -8.05 0.26 18.70
C SER A 96 -7.87 0.83 20.11
N HIS A 97 -7.86 -0.02 21.11
CA HIS A 97 -7.62 0.37 22.51
C HIS A 97 -6.13 0.35 22.89
N GLY A 98 -5.23 0.00 21.95
CA GLY A 98 -3.79 -0.07 22.20
C GLY A 98 -3.36 -1.26 23.09
N GLU A 99 -4.21 -2.26 23.23
CA GLU A 99 -3.96 -3.46 24.06
C GLU A 99 -3.09 -4.48 23.33
N VAL A 100 -3.17 -4.52 22.00
CA VAL A 100 -2.37 -5.40 21.14
C VAL A 100 -1.84 -4.64 19.92
N GLY A 101 -0.68 -5.07 19.41
CA GLY A 101 -0.11 -4.57 18.16
C GLY A 101 -0.64 -5.33 16.94
N ILE A 102 -0.44 -4.76 15.76
CA ILE A 102 -0.60 -5.45 14.47
C ILE A 102 0.80 -5.76 13.94
N PRO A 103 1.11 -7.01 13.55
CA PRO A 103 2.37 -7.35 12.90
C PRO A 103 2.54 -6.56 11.59
N ILE A 104 3.71 -5.95 11.40
CA ILE A 104 4.08 -5.26 10.17
C ILE A 104 5.44 -5.75 9.68
N ASN A 105 5.72 -5.60 8.38
CA ASN A 105 7.03 -5.88 7.84
C ASN A 105 8.03 -4.74 8.09
N GLY A 106 9.30 -5.08 8.25
CA GLY A 106 10.42 -4.17 8.11
C GLY A 106 10.68 -3.90 6.62
N LEU A 107 10.57 -2.64 6.19
CA LEU A 107 10.81 -2.27 4.80
C LEU A 107 12.29 -1.93 4.60
N ILE A 108 12.90 -2.56 3.59
CA ILE A 108 14.22 -2.22 3.06
C ILE A 108 13.99 -1.39 1.79
N TRP A 109 14.30 -0.11 1.91
CA TRP A 109 14.10 0.84 0.81
C TRP A 109 15.24 0.77 -0.20
N MET A 110 14.96 1.18 -1.42
CA MET A 110 15.95 1.28 -2.48
C MET A 110 17.11 2.20 -2.07
N GLY A 111 18.34 1.78 -2.36
CA GLY A 111 19.55 2.52 -2.08
C GLY A 111 20.73 1.86 -2.77
N SER A 112 21.95 2.22 -2.38
CA SER A 112 23.13 1.44 -2.74
C SER A 112 23.07 0.05 -2.10
N TYR A 113 23.90 -0.87 -2.58
CA TYR A 113 23.99 -2.21 -1.99
C TYR A 113 24.32 -2.15 -0.48
N GLU A 114 25.24 -1.26 -0.12
CA GLU A 114 25.70 -1.05 1.27
C GLU A 114 24.59 -0.46 2.15
N ASP A 115 23.84 0.52 1.62
CA ASP A 115 22.69 1.12 2.33
C ASP A 115 21.60 0.08 2.59
N MET A 116 21.27 -0.72 1.59
CA MET A 116 20.25 -1.77 1.71
C MET A 116 20.68 -2.83 2.73
N LEU A 117 21.94 -3.21 2.73
CA LEU A 117 22.47 -4.17 3.71
C LEU A 117 22.44 -3.62 5.14
N GLY A 118 22.77 -2.34 5.32
CA GLY A 118 22.63 -1.63 6.59
C GLY A 118 21.20 -1.64 7.09
N GLN A 119 20.23 -1.28 6.23
CA GLN A 119 18.80 -1.33 6.56
C GLN A 119 18.34 -2.74 6.97
N VAL A 120 18.83 -3.80 6.32
CA VAL A 120 18.51 -5.20 6.71
C VAL A 120 18.95 -5.46 8.15
N THR A 121 20.18 -5.09 8.48
CA THR A 121 20.73 -5.27 9.83
C THR A 121 19.85 -4.53 10.86
N ASP A 122 19.57 -3.25 10.62
CA ASP A 122 18.76 -2.41 11.51
C ASP A 122 17.36 -3.00 11.76
N LYS A 123 16.71 -3.53 10.70
CA LYS A 123 15.38 -4.13 10.83
C LYS A 123 15.39 -5.44 11.61
N ILE A 124 16.39 -6.30 11.38
CA ILE A 124 16.54 -7.56 12.12
C ILE A 124 16.84 -7.27 13.60
N GLU A 125 17.75 -6.37 13.90
CA GLU A 125 18.07 -5.95 15.27
C GLU A 125 16.88 -5.29 15.98
N SER A 126 16.03 -4.56 15.23
CA SER A 126 14.77 -4.01 15.73
C SER A 126 13.68 -5.06 15.97
N GLY A 127 13.95 -6.35 15.68
CA GLY A 127 13.05 -7.46 15.97
C GLY A 127 11.99 -7.75 14.93
N PHE A 128 12.08 -7.18 13.71
CA PHE A 128 11.17 -7.54 12.62
C PHE A 128 11.34 -9.00 12.22
N ARG A 129 10.22 -9.70 12.03
CA ARG A 129 10.16 -11.11 11.59
C ARG A 129 9.68 -11.28 10.16
N CYS A 130 9.24 -10.19 9.54
CA CYS A 130 8.94 -10.11 8.12
C CYS A 130 9.74 -8.95 7.52
N ILE A 131 10.53 -9.21 6.50
CA ILE A 131 11.33 -8.22 5.77
C ILE A 131 10.81 -8.13 4.34
N LYS A 132 10.41 -6.92 3.92
CA LYS A 132 10.03 -6.61 2.54
C LYS A 132 11.15 -5.80 1.88
N LEU A 133 11.79 -6.36 0.87
CA LEU A 133 12.90 -5.73 0.14
C LEU A 133 12.37 -5.14 -1.17
N LYS A 134 12.59 -3.85 -1.39
CA LYS A 134 12.39 -3.23 -2.72
C LYS A 134 13.50 -3.70 -3.65
N ILE A 135 13.14 -4.22 -4.84
CA ILE A 135 14.08 -4.72 -5.86
C ILE A 135 13.82 -4.08 -7.22
N GLY A 136 14.77 -4.22 -8.14
CA GLY A 136 14.68 -3.64 -9.49
C GLY A 136 15.33 -2.26 -9.62
N ALA A 137 15.99 -1.75 -8.57
CA ALA A 137 16.66 -0.45 -8.59
C ALA A 137 18.18 -0.56 -8.80
N ILE A 138 18.78 -1.66 -8.38
CA ILE A 138 20.21 -1.95 -8.58
C ILE A 138 20.38 -3.24 -9.39
N ASP A 139 21.62 -3.68 -9.59
CA ASP A 139 21.88 -4.95 -10.26
C ASP A 139 21.18 -6.11 -9.54
N PHE A 140 20.43 -6.92 -10.30
CA PHE A 140 19.63 -8.01 -9.74
C PHE A 140 20.45 -9.08 -9.02
N ASP A 141 21.72 -9.31 -9.41
CA ASP A 141 22.59 -10.26 -8.73
C ASP A 141 22.97 -9.75 -7.34
N LYS A 142 23.15 -8.45 -7.17
CA LYS A 142 23.38 -7.81 -5.87
C LYS A 142 22.13 -7.87 -4.98
N GLU A 143 20.94 -7.66 -5.53
CA GLU A 143 19.68 -7.84 -4.80
C GLU A 143 19.51 -9.27 -4.31
N LEU A 144 19.80 -10.26 -5.16
CA LEU A 144 19.82 -11.66 -4.77
C LEU A 144 20.86 -11.97 -3.70
N GLU A 145 22.00 -11.32 -3.73
CA GLU A 145 23.05 -11.50 -2.71
C GLU A 145 22.57 -11.04 -1.33
N ILE A 146 21.90 -9.89 -1.24
CA ILE A 146 21.29 -9.40 0.01
C ILE A 146 20.32 -10.45 0.56
N LEU A 147 19.42 -10.95 -0.28
CA LEU A 147 18.45 -11.98 0.13
C LEU A 147 19.12 -13.28 0.58
N ARG A 148 20.22 -13.70 -0.10
CA ARG A 148 21.02 -14.88 0.31
C ARG A 148 21.72 -14.68 1.64
N ILE A 149 22.21 -13.49 1.94
CA ILE A 149 22.83 -13.16 3.23
C ILE A 149 21.80 -13.37 4.34
N ILE A 150 20.58 -12.89 4.17
CA ILE A 150 19.50 -13.09 5.14
C ILE A 150 19.20 -14.59 5.30
N ARG A 151 19.00 -15.32 4.20
CA ARG A 151 18.67 -16.76 4.23
C ARG A 151 19.79 -17.65 4.76
N LYS A 152 21.02 -17.20 4.64
CA LYS A 152 22.16 -17.92 5.25
C LYS A 152 22.16 -17.87 6.77
N GLN A 153 21.59 -16.82 7.34
CA GLN A 153 21.55 -16.58 8.79
C GLN A 153 20.21 -17.01 9.40
N PHE A 154 19.12 -16.90 8.67
CA PHE A 154 17.76 -17.12 9.15
C PHE A 154 16.96 -17.98 8.18
N SER A 155 16.31 -19.01 8.70
CA SER A 155 15.34 -19.83 7.96
C SER A 155 14.09 -19.03 7.60
N SER A 156 13.23 -19.59 6.74
CA SER A 156 11.92 -19.01 6.42
C SER A 156 10.95 -18.97 7.61
N ASP A 157 11.13 -19.90 8.57
CA ASP A 157 10.34 -19.91 9.80
C ASP A 157 10.75 -18.82 10.80
N GLU A 158 11.99 -18.35 10.72
CA GLU A 158 12.50 -17.28 11.57
C GLU A 158 12.25 -15.90 11.00
N ILE A 159 12.46 -15.71 9.68
CA ILE A 159 12.24 -14.44 8.98
C ILE A 159 11.52 -14.71 7.65
N GLU A 160 10.30 -14.23 7.55
CA GLU A 160 9.56 -14.16 6.30
C GLU A 160 10.18 -13.10 5.36
N LEU A 161 10.47 -13.49 4.12
CA LEU A 161 10.96 -12.56 3.10
C LEU A 161 9.89 -12.30 2.04
N ARG A 162 9.67 -11.03 1.77
CA ARG A 162 8.88 -10.52 0.65
C ARG A 162 9.74 -9.63 -0.22
N VAL A 163 9.47 -9.59 -1.50
CA VAL A 163 10.11 -8.63 -2.40
C VAL A 163 9.07 -7.84 -3.17
N ASP A 164 9.43 -6.61 -3.55
CA ASP A 164 8.56 -5.73 -4.30
C ASP A 164 9.36 -5.12 -5.45
N ALA A 165 8.99 -5.48 -6.67
CA ALA A 165 9.68 -5.06 -7.88
C ALA A 165 9.12 -3.77 -8.49
N ASN A 166 7.96 -3.28 -8.03
CA ASN A 166 7.27 -2.09 -8.58
C ASN A 166 7.24 -2.07 -10.12
N GLY A 167 7.03 -3.23 -10.75
CA GLY A 167 6.98 -3.36 -12.20
C GLY A 167 8.33 -3.25 -12.94
N ALA A 168 9.45 -3.46 -12.25
CA ALA A 168 10.78 -3.26 -12.82
C ALA A 168 11.22 -4.34 -13.82
N PHE A 169 10.59 -5.53 -13.80
CA PHE A 169 10.99 -6.60 -14.71
C PHE A 169 10.27 -6.45 -16.06
N SER A 170 10.99 -6.74 -17.15
CA SER A 170 10.33 -6.98 -18.44
C SER A 170 9.64 -8.35 -18.43
N PRO A 171 8.51 -8.55 -19.16
CA PRO A 171 7.85 -9.85 -19.24
C PRO A 171 8.79 -10.99 -19.68
N ASN A 172 9.70 -10.69 -20.62
CA ASN A 172 10.65 -11.67 -21.15
C ASN A 172 11.67 -12.19 -20.14
N GLU A 173 12.03 -11.38 -19.13
CA GLU A 173 13.00 -11.79 -18.12
C GLU A 173 12.37 -12.17 -16.78
N ALA A 174 11.11 -11.81 -16.57
CA ALA A 174 10.43 -11.98 -15.29
C ALA A 174 10.47 -13.43 -14.81
N MET A 175 10.09 -14.40 -15.64
CA MET A 175 10.09 -15.81 -15.27
C MET A 175 11.50 -16.30 -14.87
N ARG A 176 12.55 -15.89 -15.59
CA ARG A 176 13.93 -16.25 -15.25
C ARG A 176 14.34 -15.68 -13.88
N LYS A 177 13.94 -14.45 -13.58
CA LYS A 177 14.20 -13.82 -12.28
C LYS A 177 13.40 -14.49 -11.16
N LEU A 178 12.11 -14.81 -11.40
CA LEU A 178 11.25 -15.53 -10.45
C LEU A 178 11.83 -16.91 -10.08
N ASN A 179 12.32 -17.67 -11.09
CA ASN A 179 12.97 -18.96 -10.84
C ASN A 179 14.24 -18.85 -9.98
N ARG A 180 14.93 -17.72 -10.02
CA ARG A 180 16.11 -17.48 -9.16
C ARG A 180 15.69 -17.08 -7.74
N LEU A 181 14.65 -16.27 -7.62
CA LEU A 181 14.05 -15.83 -6.35
C LEU A 181 13.41 -17.00 -5.60
N ALA A 182 12.77 -17.92 -6.28
CA ALA A 182 12.16 -19.12 -5.71
C ALA A 182 13.13 -19.97 -4.85
N LYS A 183 14.42 -19.91 -5.16
CA LYS A 183 15.46 -20.66 -4.40
C LYS A 183 15.71 -20.08 -3.01
N LEU A 184 15.08 -18.95 -2.68
CA LEU A 184 15.28 -18.22 -1.42
C LEU A 184 14.07 -18.31 -0.49
N ASP A 185 13.13 -19.18 -0.80
CA ASP A 185 11.95 -19.43 0.01
C ASP A 185 11.22 -18.13 0.37
N LEU A 186 10.86 -17.36 -0.66
CA LEU A 186 10.13 -16.09 -0.51
C LEU A 186 8.64 -16.36 -0.32
N HIS A 187 8.02 -15.59 0.58
CA HIS A 187 6.58 -15.59 0.75
C HIS A 187 5.87 -15.10 -0.52
N SER A 188 6.32 -14.00 -1.10
CA SER A 188 5.70 -13.41 -2.29
C SER A 188 6.61 -12.40 -2.98
N ILE A 189 6.29 -12.12 -4.26
CA ILE A 189 6.76 -10.96 -4.99
C ILE A 189 5.59 -10.05 -5.33
N GLU A 190 5.73 -8.76 -5.06
CA GLU A 190 4.77 -7.72 -5.41
C GLU A 190 5.12 -7.09 -6.74
N GLN A 191 4.13 -6.96 -7.63
CA GLN A 191 4.17 -6.29 -8.93
C GLN A 191 5.47 -6.55 -9.72
N PRO A 192 5.69 -7.79 -10.22
CA PRO A 192 6.93 -8.13 -10.91
C PRO A 192 7.13 -7.37 -12.23
N ILE A 193 6.06 -7.18 -13.02
CA ILE A 193 6.06 -6.44 -14.28
C ILE A 193 5.15 -5.21 -14.19
N ARG A 194 5.28 -4.28 -15.12
CA ARG A 194 4.47 -3.05 -15.16
C ARG A 194 2.99 -3.36 -15.23
N ALA A 195 2.20 -2.56 -14.51
CA ALA A 195 0.75 -2.57 -14.60
C ALA A 195 0.24 -2.34 -16.04
N GLY A 196 -0.90 -2.94 -16.36
CA GLY A 196 -1.52 -2.87 -17.69
C GLY A 196 -1.04 -3.94 -18.67
N GLN A 197 -0.15 -4.84 -18.28
CA GLN A 197 0.31 -5.98 -19.07
C GLN A 197 -0.43 -7.26 -18.62
N TRP A 198 -1.75 -7.25 -18.74
CA TRP A 198 -2.64 -8.26 -18.14
C TRP A 198 -2.37 -9.68 -18.61
N GLU A 199 -2.14 -9.86 -19.92
CA GLU A 199 -1.87 -11.18 -20.49
C GLU A 199 -0.55 -11.75 -19.97
N ASP A 200 0.50 -10.94 -19.96
CA ASP A 200 1.80 -11.33 -19.42
C ASP A 200 1.72 -11.60 -17.91
N MET A 201 0.99 -10.78 -17.17
CA MET A 201 0.80 -10.98 -15.73
C MET A 201 0.02 -12.27 -15.45
N ALA A 202 -1.02 -12.57 -16.23
CA ALA A 202 -1.79 -13.80 -16.10
C ALA A 202 -0.93 -15.04 -16.38
N LEU A 203 -0.08 -15.00 -17.43
CA LEU A 203 0.86 -16.08 -17.74
C LEU A 203 1.90 -16.26 -16.62
N LEU A 204 2.42 -15.16 -16.09
CA LEU A 204 3.35 -15.20 -14.96
C LEU A 204 2.68 -15.79 -13.73
N ALA A 205 1.48 -15.33 -13.36
CA ALA A 205 0.75 -15.83 -12.20
C ALA A 205 0.44 -17.33 -12.28
N ALA A 206 0.10 -17.82 -13.48
CA ALA A 206 -0.20 -19.24 -13.71
C ALA A 206 1.02 -20.16 -13.57
N SER A 207 2.25 -19.65 -13.76
CA SER A 207 3.46 -20.47 -13.84
C SER A 207 4.58 -20.06 -12.88
N SER A 208 4.40 -18.97 -12.14
CA SER A 208 5.39 -18.46 -11.18
C SER A 208 5.62 -19.44 -10.03
N PRO A 209 6.88 -19.77 -9.72
CA PRO A 209 7.22 -20.54 -8.54
C PRO A 209 7.18 -19.73 -7.23
N VAL A 210 6.97 -18.41 -7.31
CA VAL A 210 6.81 -17.50 -6.17
C VAL A 210 5.42 -16.88 -6.26
N PRO A 211 4.62 -16.88 -5.19
CA PRO A 211 3.32 -16.22 -5.18
C PRO A 211 3.43 -14.75 -5.58
N ILE A 212 2.53 -14.29 -6.46
CA ILE A 212 2.50 -12.90 -6.93
C ILE A 212 1.43 -12.12 -6.18
N ALA A 213 1.80 -10.94 -5.70
CA ALA A 213 0.89 -9.92 -5.19
C ALA A 213 0.76 -8.78 -6.21
N LEU A 214 -0.41 -8.18 -6.29
CA LEU A 214 -0.67 -7.02 -7.14
C LEU A 214 -0.74 -5.75 -6.29
N ASP A 215 -0.18 -4.65 -6.80
CA ASP A 215 -0.24 -3.31 -6.25
C ASP A 215 -0.70 -2.32 -7.31
N GLU A 216 0.19 -1.85 -8.17
CA GLU A 216 -0.13 -0.85 -9.20
C GLU A 216 -1.17 -1.34 -10.21
N GLU A 217 -1.29 -2.63 -10.39
CA GLU A 217 -2.32 -3.25 -11.21
C GLU A 217 -3.73 -2.97 -10.70
N LEU A 218 -3.90 -2.81 -9.39
CA LEU A 218 -5.19 -2.61 -8.74
C LEU A 218 -5.62 -1.14 -8.65
N ILE A 219 -4.75 -0.19 -9.03
CA ILE A 219 -5.09 1.24 -9.00
C ILE A 219 -6.22 1.52 -9.99
N GLY A 220 -7.32 2.10 -9.52
CA GLY A 220 -8.52 2.37 -10.30
C GLY A 220 -9.51 1.20 -10.42
N TYR A 221 -9.20 0.04 -9.83
CA TYR A 221 -10.13 -1.10 -9.72
C TYR A 221 -10.99 -0.96 -8.46
N ASN A 222 -11.91 -0.01 -8.48
CA ASN A 222 -12.66 0.45 -7.31
C ASN A 222 -14.02 -0.24 -7.14
N THR A 223 -14.38 -1.20 -7.98
CA THR A 223 -15.62 -1.97 -7.84
C THR A 223 -15.33 -3.47 -7.68
N PRO A 224 -16.20 -4.23 -6.97
CA PRO A 224 -16.02 -5.67 -6.82
C PRO A 224 -15.97 -6.43 -8.16
N GLU A 225 -16.71 -5.94 -9.16
CA GLU A 225 -16.81 -6.58 -10.48
C GLU A 225 -15.52 -6.44 -11.29
N LYS A 226 -14.67 -5.47 -10.93
CA LYS A 226 -13.38 -5.23 -11.59
C LYS A 226 -12.22 -5.95 -10.88
N LYS A 227 -12.43 -6.48 -9.70
CA LYS A 227 -11.45 -7.24 -8.91
C LYS A 227 -11.62 -8.73 -9.13
#